data_cfc8174891fd26a80b30b67e13bb9902
#
_entry.id   cfc8174891fd26a80b30b67e13bb9902
#
_cell.length_a   1.000
_cell.length_b   1.000
_cell.length_c   1.000
_cell.angle_alpha   90.00
_cell.angle_beta   90.00
_cell.angle_gamma   90.00
#
_symmetry.space_group_name_H-M   'P 1'
#
loop_
_entity.id
_entity.type
_entity.pdbx_description
1 polymer ?
#
loop_
_entity_poly.entity_id
_entity_poly.type
_entity_poly.pdbx_seq_one_letter_code
_entity_poly.pdbx_strand_id
1 'polypeptide(L)'
;MAAKTIPHITALQAQAVANGFLSDHLPDRFTADQACFDPQDDLWHVPVILTYPFVGALGTVGEILVAAQAEVVIAYTPLEEMRHSAQRLYDARRNEIEAAFL
;
A
#
# COMPACT_ATOMS: atom_id res chain seq x y z
N MET A 1 8.07 -13.48 30.41
CA MET A 1 7.71 -13.93 29.06
C MET A 1 6.69 -12.99 28.45
N ALA A 2 6.99 -12.51 27.29
CA ALA A 2 6.08 -11.61 26.60
C ALA A 2 4.85 -12.37 26.10
N ALA A 3 3.67 -11.81 26.31
CA ALA A 3 2.47 -12.38 25.74
C ALA A 3 2.52 -12.25 24.20
N LYS A 4 2.03 -13.25 23.52
CA LYS A 4 1.88 -13.19 22.07
C LYS A 4 0.85 -12.16 21.73
N THR A 5 1.20 -11.18 20.92
CA THR A 5 0.24 -10.20 20.43
C THR A 5 -0.54 -10.82 19.28
N ILE A 6 -1.87 -10.82 19.41
CA ILE A 6 -2.76 -11.29 18.36
C ILE A 6 -3.56 -10.10 17.86
N PRO A 7 -3.47 -9.78 16.55
CA PRO A 7 -4.24 -8.66 16.03
C PRO A 7 -5.74 -8.95 16.07
N HIS A 8 -6.55 -7.94 16.38
CA HIS A 8 -8.00 -8.04 16.37
C HIS A 8 -8.56 -7.95 14.96
N ILE A 9 -7.90 -7.18 14.08
CA ILE A 9 -8.32 -7.12 12.69
C ILE A 9 -7.47 -8.07 11.85
N THR A 10 -8.04 -8.52 10.74
CA THR A 10 -7.37 -9.46 9.84
C THR A 10 -6.51 -8.72 8.83
N ALA A 11 -5.66 -9.48 8.12
CA ALA A 11 -4.87 -8.93 7.01
C ALA A 11 -5.76 -8.27 5.95
N LEU A 12 -6.88 -8.90 5.62
CA LEU A 12 -7.82 -8.35 4.64
C LEU A 12 -8.46 -7.05 5.13
N GLN A 13 -8.79 -6.97 6.40
CA GLN A 13 -9.32 -5.74 6.99
C GLN A 13 -8.28 -4.62 6.94
N ALA A 14 -7.03 -4.93 7.30
CA ALA A 14 -5.95 -3.95 7.23
C ALA A 14 -5.72 -3.46 5.80
N GLN A 15 -5.74 -4.36 4.84
CA GLN A 15 -5.60 -4.03 3.42
C GLN A 15 -6.76 -3.13 2.96
N ALA A 16 -7.98 -3.41 3.39
CA ALA A 16 -9.15 -2.61 3.05
C ALA A 16 -9.05 -1.19 3.64
N VAL A 17 -8.57 -1.07 4.88
CA VAL A 17 -8.33 0.22 5.52
C VAL A 17 -7.31 1.03 4.71
N ALA A 18 -6.22 0.39 4.30
CA ALA A 18 -5.18 1.03 3.50
C ALA A 18 -5.73 1.48 2.13
N ASN A 19 -6.53 0.64 1.47
CA ASN A 19 -7.14 1.00 0.19
C ASN A 19 -8.10 2.17 0.33
N GLY A 20 -8.87 2.23 1.41
CA GLY A 20 -9.74 3.37 1.71
C GLY A 20 -8.95 4.67 1.85
N PHE A 21 -7.84 4.61 2.58
CA PHE A 21 -6.95 5.74 2.74
C PHE A 21 -6.39 6.20 1.39
N LEU A 22 -5.94 5.26 0.56
CA LEU A 22 -5.40 5.57 -0.76
C LEU A 22 -6.45 6.21 -1.67
N SER A 23 -7.66 5.69 -1.65
CA SER A 23 -8.76 6.25 -2.46
C SER A 23 -9.08 7.70 -2.09
N ASP A 24 -8.92 8.04 -0.81
CA ASP A 24 -9.20 9.40 -0.32
C ASP A 24 -8.07 10.38 -0.64
N HIS A 25 -6.86 9.91 -0.89
CA HIS A 25 -5.68 10.77 -0.97
C HIS A 25 -4.92 10.71 -2.28
N LEU A 26 -5.00 9.61 -3.02
CA LEU A 26 -4.21 9.38 -4.21
C LEU A 26 -5.07 8.85 -5.37
N PRO A 27 -4.59 8.99 -6.61
CA PRO A 27 -5.31 8.42 -7.77
C PRO A 27 -5.43 6.90 -7.74
N ASP A 28 -6.31 6.36 -8.55
CA ASP A 28 -6.66 4.94 -8.58
C ASP A 28 -5.51 3.97 -8.87
N ARG A 29 -4.41 4.47 -9.38
CA ARG A 29 -3.26 3.60 -9.71
C ARG A 29 -2.49 3.11 -8.47
N PHE A 30 -2.75 3.71 -7.31
CA PHE A 30 -2.13 3.31 -6.05
C PHE A 30 -3.03 2.29 -5.37
N THR A 31 -2.47 1.13 -5.03
CA THR A 31 -3.23 0.00 -4.50
C THR A 31 -2.50 -0.60 -3.31
N ALA A 32 -3.25 -1.00 -2.28
CA ALA A 32 -2.69 -1.72 -1.15
C ALA A 32 -2.43 -3.17 -1.54
N ASP A 33 -1.23 -3.66 -1.26
CA ASP A 33 -0.88 -5.06 -1.42
C ASP A 33 -1.16 -5.82 -0.12
N GLN A 34 -0.76 -7.06 -0.05
CA GLN A 34 -1.05 -7.93 1.09
C GLN A 34 -0.43 -7.40 2.38
N ALA A 35 -1.25 -7.28 3.42
CA ALA A 35 -0.80 -6.83 4.72
C ALA A 35 0.02 -7.91 5.44
N CYS A 36 1.08 -7.48 6.11
CA CYS A 36 1.93 -8.34 6.94
C CYS A 36 1.94 -7.80 8.37
N PHE A 37 1.64 -8.66 9.34
CA PHE A 37 1.67 -8.27 10.74
C PHE A 37 3.08 -8.40 11.30
N ASP A 38 3.54 -7.34 11.99
CA ASP A 38 4.82 -7.36 12.70
C ASP A 38 4.54 -7.35 14.20
N PRO A 39 4.80 -8.46 14.90
CA PRO A 39 4.56 -8.53 16.34
C PRO A 39 5.48 -7.63 17.16
N GLN A 40 6.60 -7.18 16.58
CA GLN A 40 7.52 -6.31 17.31
C GLN A 40 6.95 -4.90 17.48
N ASP A 41 6.27 -4.36 16.46
CA ASP A 41 5.67 -3.03 16.57
C ASP A 41 4.15 -3.08 16.74
N ASP A 42 3.56 -4.27 16.71
CA ASP A 42 2.12 -4.47 16.86
C ASP A 42 1.32 -3.73 15.79
N LEU A 43 1.83 -3.73 14.56
CA LEU A 43 1.18 -3.04 13.44
C LEU A 43 1.09 -3.95 12.22
N TRP A 44 0.07 -3.69 11.41
CA TRP A 44 -0.03 -4.25 10.07
C TRP A 44 0.77 -3.36 9.12
N HIS A 45 1.72 -3.96 8.41
CA HIS A 45 2.50 -3.29 7.38
C HIS A 45 1.87 -3.59 6.03
N VAL A 46 1.33 -2.57 5.38
CA VAL A 46 0.61 -2.73 4.12
C VAL A 46 1.39 -2.03 3.02
N PRO A 47 2.06 -2.78 2.14
CA PRO A 47 2.78 -2.16 1.02
C PRO A 47 1.81 -1.46 0.08
N VAL A 48 2.25 -0.34 -0.48
CA VAL A 48 1.51 0.38 -1.52
C VAL A 48 2.22 0.16 -2.84
N ILE A 49 1.49 -0.35 -3.82
CA ILE A 49 2.04 -0.62 -5.14
C ILE A 49 1.38 0.25 -6.20
N LEU A 50 2.13 0.55 -7.24
CA LEU A 50 1.61 1.23 -8.42
C LEU A 50 1.19 0.17 -9.43
N THR A 51 -0.07 0.22 -9.89
CA THR A 51 -0.61 -0.75 -10.84
C THR A 51 -1.25 -0.05 -12.02
N TYR A 52 -1.18 -0.70 -13.18
CA TYR A 52 -1.85 -0.22 -14.39
C TYR A 52 -2.60 -1.37 -15.05
N PRO A 53 -3.82 -1.12 -15.55
CA PRO A 53 -4.54 -2.15 -16.29
C PRO A 53 -3.70 -2.67 -17.45
N PHE A 54 -3.78 -3.97 -17.72
CA PHE A 54 -3.07 -4.67 -18.80
C PHE A 54 -1.55 -4.75 -18.64
N VAL A 55 -0.97 -4.01 -17.69
CA VAL A 55 0.47 -4.05 -17.40
C VAL A 55 0.72 -4.76 -16.08
N GLY A 56 -0.10 -4.49 -15.07
CA GLY A 56 0.03 -5.06 -13.75
C GLY A 56 0.80 -4.15 -12.79
N ALA A 57 1.40 -4.75 -11.78
CA ALA A 57 2.14 -4.04 -10.76
C ALA A 57 3.50 -3.59 -11.30
N LEU A 58 3.80 -2.31 -11.13
CA LEU A 58 5.10 -1.74 -11.53
C LEU A 58 6.12 -1.78 -10.42
N GLY A 59 5.68 -1.74 -9.17
CA GLY A 59 6.57 -1.79 -8.02
C GLY A 59 5.94 -1.16 -6.78
N THR A 60 6.67 -1.26 -5.67
CA THR A 60 6.25 -0.71 -4.39
C THR A 60 6.68 0.75 -4.29
N VAL A 61 5.77 1.62 -3.89
CA VAL A 61 6.03 3.07 -3.79
C VAL A 61 6.02 3.57 -2.35
N GLY A 62 5.52 2.76 -1.42
CA GLY A 62 5.46 3.15 -0.02
C GLY A 62 4.77 2.10 0.83
N GLU A 63 4.37 2.53 2.02
CA GLU A 63 3.81 1.64 3.02
C GLU A 63 2.78 2.39 3.87
N ILE A 64 1.74 1.69 4.29
CA ILE A 64 0.76 2.21 5.23
C ILE A 64 0.79 1.30 6.45
N LEU A 65 0.86 1.89 7.64
CA LEU A 65 0.82 1.16 8.89
C LEU A 65 -0.58 1.27 9.48
N VAL A 66 -1.19 0.12 9.72
CA VAL A 66 -2.56 0.03 10.26
C VAL A 66 -2.51 -0.59 11.64
N ALA A 67 -3.30 -0.07 12.57
CA ALA A 67 -3.37 -0.59 13.92
C ALA A 67 -3.80 -2.06 13.92
N ALA A 68 -3.23 -2.84 14.84
CA ALA A 68 -3.59 -4.24 14.95
C ALA A 68 -4.95 -4.43 15.61
N GLN A 69 -5.38 -3.47 16.42
CA GLN A 69 -6.56 -3.59 17.25
C GLN A 69 -7.79 -2.86 16.72
N ALA A 70 -7.62 -2.04 15.68
CA ALA A 70 -8.71 -1.24 15.16
C ALA A 70 -8.44 -0.87 13.70
N GLU A 71 -9.50 -0.55 12.97
CA GLU A 71 -9.41 -0.18 11.54
C GLU A 71 -8.98 1.28 11.39
N VAL A 72 -7.76 1.59 11.83
CA VAL A 72 -7.20 2.95 11.87
C VAL A 72 -5.81 2.97 11.27
N VAL A 73 -5.55 3.92 10.38
CA VAL A 73 -4.21 4.19 9.86
C VAL A 73 -3.40 4.90 10.94
N ILE A 74 -2.24 4.35 11.27
CA ILE A 74 -1.35 4.90 12.30
C ILE A 74 -0.29 5.81 11.66
N ALA A 75 0.25 5.39 10.54
CA ALA A 75 1.31 6.13 9.83
C ALA A 75 1.36 5.68 8.38
N TYR A 76 2.04 6.46 7.56
CA TYR A 76 2.18 6.12 6.15
C TYR A 76 3.40 6.84 5.56
N THR A 77 3.93 6.28 4.49
CA THR A 77 4.96 6.96 3.71
C THR A 77 4.38 8.29 3.22
N PRO A 78 5.10 9.41 3.35
CA PRO A 78 4.58 10.69 2.88
C PRO A 78 4.03 10.61 1.46
N LEU A 79 2.86 11.21 1.23
CA LEU A 79 2.16 11.12 -0.06
C LEU A 79 3.03 11.61 -1.21
N GLU A 80 3.81 12.68 -0.99
CA GLU A 80 4.71 13.21 -2.01
C GLU A 80 5.80 12.22 -2.39
N GLU A 81 6.31 11.46 -1.41
CA GLU A 81 7.30 10.41 -1.71
C GLU A 81 6.68 9.29 -2.53
N MET A 82 5.44 8.90 -2.22
CA MET A 82 4.75 7.89 -2.99
C MET A 82 4.50 8.36 -4.42
N ARG A 83 4.09 9.61 -4.60
CA ARG A 83 3.89 10.19 -5.93
C ARG A 83 5.20 10.24 -6.71
N HIS A 84 6.29 10.64 -6.06
CA HIS A 84 7.60 10.73 -6.69
C HIS A 84 8.09 9.34 -7.14
N SER A 85 7.97 8.35 -6.27
CA SER A 85 8.34 6.97 -6.59
C SER A 85 7.49 6.43 -7.73
N ALA A 86 6.18 6.73 -7.72
CA ALA A 86 5.29 6.31 -8.79
C ALA A 86 5.68 6.93 -10.13
N GLN A 87 6.06 8.22 -10.12
CA GLN A 87 6.50 8.89 -11.35
C GLN A 87 7.74 8.23 -11.93
N ARG A 88 8.69 7.87 -11.07
CA ARG A 88 9.91 7.18 -11.53
C ARG A 88 9.61 5.82 -12.12
N LEU A 89 8.70 5.07 -11.51
CA LEU A 89 8.29 3.77 -12.04
C LEU A 89 7.57 3.91 -13.38
N TYR A 90 6.70 4.89 -13.49
CA TYR A 90 6.00 5.18 -14.74
C TYR A 90 7.00 5.54 -15.84
N ASP A 91 7.93 6.45 -15.56
CA ASP A 91 8.91 6.91 -16.55
C ASP A 91 9.79 5.76 -17.04
N ALA A 92 10.15 4.84 -16.16
CA ALA A 92 10.98 3.70 -16.52
C ALA A 92 10.26 2.73 -17.46
N ARG A 93 8.92 2.71 -17.44
CA ARG A 93 8.12 1.78 -18.24
C ARG A 93 7.10 2.48 -19.12
N ARG A 94 7.34 3.75 -19.42
CA ARG A 94 6.40 4.59 -20.17
C ARG A 94 5.95 3.95 -21.48
N ASN A 95 6.89 3.46 -22.28
CA ASN A 95 6.56 2.89 -23.58
C ASN A 95 5.64 1.67 -23.47
N GLU A 96 5.89 0.83 -22.47
CA GLU A 96 5.08 -0.34 -22.21
C GLU A 96 3.67 0.03 -21.77
N ILE A 97 3.57 1.02 -20.87
CA ILE A 97 2.29 1.47 -20.36
C ILE A 97 1.47 2.13 -21.47
N GLU A 98 2.09 3.03 -22.24
CA GLU A 98 1.41 3.73 -23.32
C GLU A 98 0.93 2.76 -24.40
N ALA A 99 1.75 1.76 -24.73
CA ALA A 99 1.37 0.76 -25.72
C ALA A 99 0.14 -0.05 -25.29
N ALA A 100 -0.05 -0.27 -23.99
CA ALA A 100 -1.19 -1.01 -23.47
C ALA A 100 -2.52 -0.27 -23.65
N PHE A 101 -2.47 1.04 -23.87
CA PHE A 101 -3.66 1.89 -23.99
C PHE A 101 -3.90 2.44 -25.40
N LEU A 102 -3.13 1.99 -26.36
CA LEU A 102 -3.32 2.40 -27.78
C LEU A 102 -4.35 1.55 -28.50
#